data_c4f24f47b20c199ba5d3efc68e8f2ed6
#
_entry.id   c4f24f47b20c199ba5d3efc68e8f2ed6
#
_cell.length_a   1.000
_cell.length_b   1.000
_cell.length_c   1.000
_cell.angle_alpha   90.00
_cell.angle_beta   90.00
_cell.angle_gamma   90.00
#
_symmetry.space_group_name_H-M   'P 1'
#
loop_
_entity.id
_entity.type
_entity.pdbx_description
1 polymer ?
#
loop_
_entity_poly.entity_id
_entity_poly.type
_entity_poly.pdbx_seq_one_letter_code
_entity_poly.pdbx_strand_id
1 'polypeptide(L)'
;MNLNKVMLIGRLTRDPEMRYTPSGSPVTTFSLATNRYGQGPDGEKKEYTDYHNVVVWNIGKRNLAELTGQYLHKGSLVYIEGRLQTRSWEGQDGQKRKTTEVNATEVQFLEPRSQSQGAQAAAASPREPVEVAPAAPAADEAARDVDPEDIPF
;
A
#
# COMPACT_ATOMS: atom_id res chain seq x y z
N MET A 1 16.83 2.06 31.12
CA MET A 1 16.98 1.70 29.70
C MET A 1 15.63 1.87 29.04
N ASN A 2 15.53 2.60 27.89
CA ASN A 2 14.27 2.89 27.23
C ASN A 2 14.33 2.40 25.78
N LEU A 3 13.23 1.81 25.30
CA LEU A 3 13.08 1.40 23.90
C LEU A 3 11.89 2.14 23.28
N ASN A 4 12.08 2.71 22.10
CA ASN A 4 11.00 3.33 21.30
C ASN A 4 11.20 2.93 19.85
N LYS A 5 10.54 1.86 19.45
CA LYS A 5 10.60 1.31 18.09
C LYS A 5 9.19 0.92 17.64
N VAL A 6 8.83 1.31 16.43
CA VAL A 6 7.57 0.98 15.77
C VAL A 6 7.88 0.36 14.42
N MET A 7 7.16 -0.69 14.08
CA MET A 7 7.22 -1.39 12.79
C MET A 7 5.79 -1.57 12.30
N LEU A 8 5.46 -1.06 11.12
CA LEU A 8 4.12 -1.09 10.56
C LEU A 8 4.17 -1.54 9.09
N ILE A 9 3.22 -2.39 8.71
CA ILE A 9 2.90 -2.66 7.30
C ILE A 9 1.46 -2.23 7.07
N GLY A 10 1.24 -1.39 6.08
CA GLY A 10 -0.11 -0.88 5.80
C GLY A 10 -0.19 -0.15 4.48
N ARG A 11 -1.40 0.37 4.18
CA ARG A 11 -1.65 1.12 2.96
C ARG A 11 -1.83 2.61 3.25
N LEU A 12 -1.35 3.45 2.34
CA LEU A 12 -1.57 4.88 2.40
C LEU A 12 -3.07 5.19 2.17
N THR A 13 -3.64 6.04 3.03
CA THR A 13 -5.05 6.44 2.92
C THR A 13 -5.27 7.61 1.98
N ARG A 14 -4.22 8.40 1.74
CA ARG A 14 -4.17 9.55 0.84
C ARG A 14 -2.77 9.68 0.25
N ASP A 15 -2.64 10.52 -0.76
CA ASP A 15 -1.34 10.84 -1.34
C ASP A 15 -0.45 11.51 -0.28
N PRO A 16 0.87 11.23 -0.29
CA PRO A 16 1.80 11.87 0.63
C PRO A 16 1.96 13.37 0.31
N GLU A 17 2.03 14.16 1.36
CA GLU A 17 2.28 15.60 1.27
C GLU A 17 3.75 15.89 1.55
N MET A 18 4.48 16.34 0.55
CA MET A 18 5.86 16.78 0.70
C MET A 18 5.91 18.29 0.89
N ARG A 19 6.68 18.74 1.86
CA ARG A 19 6.89 20.16 2.18
C ARG A 19 8.36 20.42 2.49
N TYR A 20 8.78 21.66 2.37
CA TYR A 20 10.10 22.11 2.81
C TYR A 20 9.95 22.96 4.06
N THR A 21 10.81 22.70 5.04
CA THR A 21 10.91 23.54 6.22
C THR A 21 11.52 24.89 5.85
N PRO A 22 11.41 25.92 6.70
CA PRO A 22 12.09 27.21 6.48
C PRO A 22 13.62 27.08 6.34
N SER A 23 14.20 26.01 6.90
CA SER A 23 15.63 25.67 6.74
C SER A 23 15.96 24.93 5.43
N GLY A 24 14.97 24.72 4.54
CA GLY A 24 15.14 24.01 3.27
C GLY A 24 15.16 22.48 3.36
N SER A 25 14.91 21.91 4.53
CA SER A 25 14.87 20.45 4.68
C SER A 25 13.53 19.86 4.21
N PRO A 26 13.53 18.84 3.33
CA PRO A 26 12.30 18.20 2.90
C PRO A 26 11.72 17.30 4.01
N VAL A 27 10.42 17.31 4.12
CA VAL A 27 9.63 16.46 5.01
C VAL A 27 8.40 15.97 4.26
N THR A 28 8.11 14.68 4.35
CA THR A 28 6.92 14.09 3.76
C THR A 28 6.04 13.52 4.86
N THR A 29 4.74 13.83 4.79
CA THR A 29 3.75 13.37 5.76
C THR A 29 2.64 12.60 5.05
N PHE A 30 2.20 11.50 5.62
CA PHE A 30 1.06 10.72 5.13
C PHE A 30 0.38 9.96 6.26
N SER A 31 -0.81 9.43 5.97
CA SER A 31 -1.56 8.59 6.90
C SER A 31 -1.55 7.15 6.40
N LEU A 32 -1.19 6.22 7.28
CA LEU A 32 -1.12 4.78 7.05
C LEU A 32 -2.29 4.09 7.74
N ALA A 33 -2.98 3.22 7.02
CA ALA A 33 -4.02 2.34 7.56
C ALA A 33 -3.45 0.94 7.81
N THR A 34 -3.69 0.42 9.00
CA THR A 34 -3.40 -0.98 9.38
C THR A 34 -4.68 -1.65 9.85
N ASN A 35 -4.97 -2.85 9.34
CA ASN A 35 -6.16 -3.58 9.69
C ASN A 35 -5.85 -4.62 10.77
N ARG A 36 -6.75 -4.75 11.72
CA ARG A 36 -6.74 -5.80 12.74
C ARG A 36 -8.10 -6.45 12.85
N TYR A 37 -8.11 -7.72 13.15
CA TYR A 37 -9.33 -8.47 13.40
C TYR A 37 -9.55 -8.61 14.92
N GLY A 38 -10.78 -8.41 15.35
CA GLY A 38 -11.20 -8.58 16.74
C GLY A 38 -12.56 -9.24 16.80
N GLN A 39 -13.03 -9.56 18.01
CA GLN A 39 -14.41 -10.01 18.25
C GLN A 39 -15.29 -8.80 18.55
N GLY A 40 -16.43 -8.73 17.88
CA GLY A 40 -17.50 -7.81 18.23
C GLY A 40 -18.23 -8.24 19.50
N PRO A 41 -19.15 -7.40 20.02
CA PRO A 41 -19.96 -7.73 21.21
C PRO A 41 -20.76 -9.03 21.06
N ASP A 42 -21.12 -9.40 19.85
CA ASP A 42 -21.92 -10.59 19.52
C ASP A 42 -21.07 -11.83 19.18
N GLY A 43 -19.74 -11.76 19.42
CA GLY A 43 -18.80 -12.85 19.10
C GLY A 43 -18.42 -12.96 17.63
N GLU A 44 -18.93 -12.10 16.77
CA GLU A 44 -18.59 -12.09 15.34
C GLU A 44 -17.18 -11.53 15.10
N LYS A 45 -16.51 -12.02 14.06
CA LYS A 45 -15.25 -11.45 13.61
C LYS A 45 -15.51 -10.07 13.01
N LYS A 46 -14.90 -9.04 13.59
CA LYS A 46 -15.00 -7.67 13.11
C LYS A 46 -13.63 -7.16 12.72
N GLU A 47 -13.56 -6.50 11.57
CA GLU A 47 -12.37 -5.81 11.10
C GLU A 47 -12.35 -4.37 11.62
N TYR A 48 -11.21 -3.97 12.17
CA TYR A 48 -10.96 -2.61 12.65
C TYR A 48 -9.77 -2.05 11.88
N THR A 49 -9.85 -0.78 11.53
CA THR A 49 -8.78 -0.07 10.88
C THR A 49 -8.22 0.99 11.81
N ASP A 50 -6.93 0.91 12.08
CA ASP A 50 -6.21 1.91 12.85
C ASP A 50 -5.41 2.82 11.90
N TYR A 51 -5.47 4.13 12.13
CA TYR A 51 -4.82 5.14 11.30
C TYR A 51 -3.62 5.73 12.02
N HIS A 52 -2.48 5.77 11.34
CA HIS A 52 -1.22 6.26 11.88
C HIS A 52 -0.72 7.43 11.06
N ASN A 53 -0.43 8.55 11.72
CA ASN A 53 0.25 9.68 11.07
C ASN A 53 1.74 9.40 11.03
N VAL A 54 2.31 9.44 9.83
CA VAL A 54 3.72 9.14 9.58
C VAL A 54 4.41 10.40 9.05
N VAL A 55 5.57 10.68 9.61
CA VAL A 55 6.44 11.80 9.21
C VAL A 55 7.78 11.21 8.78
N VAL A 56 8.21 11.54 7.57
CA VAL A 56 9.45 11.07 6.96
C VAL A 56 10.36 12.25 6.71
N TRP A 57 11.59 12.17 7.19
CA TRP A 57 12.65 13.14 6.97
C TRP A 57 13.75 12.54 6.08
N ASN A 58 14.53 13.38 5.44
CA ASN A 58 15.78 12.91 4.86
C ASN A 58 16.76 12.56 5.98
N ILE A 59 17.42 11.41 5.88
CA ILE A 59 18.34 10.89 6.90
C ILE A 59 19.71 10.70 6.27
N GLY A 60 20.66 11.56 6.68
CA GLY A 60 22.01 11.54 6.15
C GLY A 60 22.03 11.79 4.64
N LYS A 61 22.57 10.84 3.87
CA LYS A 61 22.61 10.88 2.39
C LYS A 61 21.37 10.27 1.71
N ARG A 62 20.40 9.78 2.49
CA ARG A 62 19.19 9.17 1.96
C ARG A 62 18.09 10.22 1.79
N ASN A 63 17.68 10.46 0.57
CA ASN A 63 16.57 11.35 0.22
C ASN A 63 15.21 10.66 0.47
N LEU A 64 15.02 10.12 1.68
CA LEU A 64 13.89 9.27 2.00
C LEU A 64 12.55 10.02 1.91
N ALA A 65 12.50 11.27 2.37
CA ALA A 65 11.31 12.11 2.28
C ALA A 65 10.93 12.39 0.81
N GLU A 66 11.91 12.73 -0.02
CA GLU A 66 11.69 13.01 -1.44
C GLU A 66 11.24 11.75 -2.19
N LEU A 67 11.92 10.61 -1.97
CA LEU A 67 11.54 9.33 -2.57
C LEU A 67 10.13 8.92 -2.17
N THR A 68 9.77 9.10 -0.89
CA THR A 68 8.44 8.79 -0.39
C THR A 68 7.38 9.67 -1.06
N GLY A 69 7.63 10.98 -1.16
CA GLY A 69 6.71 11.91 -1.81
C GLY A 69 6.57 11.71 -3.32
N GLN A 70 7.63 11.24 -4.00
CA GLN A 70 7.66 11.07 -5.45
C GLN A 70 7.02 9.74 -5.90
N TYR A 71 7.23 8.66 -5.16
CA TYR A 71 6.87 7.31 -5.61
C TYR A 71 5.65 6.72 -4.94
N LEU A 72 5.25 7.21 -3.76
CA LEU A 72 4.05 6.73 -3.10
C LEU A 72 2.82 7.51 -3.52
N HIS A 73 1.69 6.81 -3.49
CA HIS A 73 0.36 7.36 -3.76
C HIS A 73 -0.66 6.69 -2.85
N LYS A 74 -1.87 7.21 -2.83
CA LYS A 74 -3.00 6.60 -2.11
C LYS A 74 -3.14 5.12 -2.49
N GLY A 75 -3.23 4.25 -1.49
CA GLY A 75 -3.37 2.80 -1.66
C GLY A 75 -2.04 2.03 -1.68
N SER A 76 -0.89 2.68 -1.88
CA SER A 76 0.42 2.01 -1.88
C SER A 76 0.66 1.24 -0.60
N LEU A 77 1.13 0.01 -0.72
CA LEU A 77 1.52 -0.85 0.40
C LEU A 77 2.98 -0.58 0.77
N VAL A 78 3.22 -0.26 2.03
CA VAL A 78 4.55 0.07 2.54
C VAL A 78 4.84 -0.60 3.87
N TYR A 79 6.13 -0.90 4.09
CA TYR A 79 6.69 -1.16 5.41
C TYR A 79 7.36 0.10 5.94
N ILE A 80 7.12 0.40 7.21
CA ILE A 80 7.69 1.54 7.91
C ILE A 80 8.33 1.07 9.19
N GLU A 81 9.56 1.50 9.42
CA GLU A 81 10.21 1.42 10.71
C GLU A 81 10.51 2.82 11.23
N GLY A 82 10.30 3.04 12.52
CA GLY A 82 10.52 4.33 13.13
C GLY A 82 10.31 4.34 14.64
N ARG A 83 10.05 5.51 15.16
CA ARG A 83 9.76 5.76 16.58
C ARG A 83 8.52 6.61 16.76
N LEU A 84 7.81 6.45 17.86
CA LEU A 84 6.72 7.33 18.26
C LEU A 84 7.29 8.67 18.74
N GLN A 85 6.71 9.75 18.28
CA GLN A 85 7.00 11.11 18.74
C GLN A 85 5.68 11.79 19.07
N THR A 86 5.56 12.28 20.31
CA THR A 86 4.41 13.06 20.73
C THR A 86 4.79 14.52 20.80
N ARG A 87 4.06 15.37 20.07
CA ARG A 87 4.16 16.81 20.14
C ARG A 87 2.97 17.38 20.90
N SER A 88 3.24 18.37 21.75
CA SER A 88 2.19 19.17 22.39
C SER A 88 2.13 20.54 21.69
N TRP A 89 0.95 20.97 21.37
CA TRP A 89 0.71 22.28 20.76
C TRP A 89 -0.53 22.91 21.37
N GLU A 90 -0.59 24.22 21.35
CA GLU A 90 -1.71 24.98 21.88
C GLU A 90 -2.64 25.35 20.72
N GLY A 91 -3.91 24.93 20.82
CA GLY A 91 -4.92 25.27 19.84
C GLY A 91 -5.28 26.77 19.91
N GLN A 92 -5.97 27.26 18.88
CA GLN A 92 -6.47 28.65 18.86
C GLN A 92 -7.45 28.94 20.01
N ASP A 93 -8.01 27.90 20.61
CA ASP A 93 -8.88 27.90 21.78
C ASP A 93 -8.13 27.93 23.12
N GLY A 94 -6.81 28.05 23.11
CA GLY A 94 -5.93 28.01 24.30
C GLY A 94 -5.79 26.63 24.93
N GLN A 95 -6.36 25.58 24.33
CA GLN A 95 -6.26 24.22 24.85
C GLN A 95 -4.96 23.54 24.40
N LYS A 96 -4.27 22.90 25.35
CA LYS A 96 -3.09 22.06 25.04
C LYS A 96 -3.55 20.74 24.43
N ARG A 97 -3.16 20.51 23.19
CA ARG A 97 -3.43 19.27 22.45
C ARG A 97 -2.14 18.49 22.26
N LYS A 98 -2.26 17.17 22.20
CA LYS A 98 -1.13 16.26 21.94
C LYS A 98 -1.43 15.50 20.65
N THR A 99 -0.45 15.42 19.78
CA THR A 99 -0.49 14.60 18.57
C THR A 99 0.67 13.64 18.61
N THR A 100 0.38 12.34 18.48
CA THR A 100 1.40 11.29 18.40
C THR A 100 1.55 10.88 16.93
N GLU A 101 2.78 10.89 16.47
CA GLU A 101 3.17 10.59 15.09
C GLU A 101 4.27 9.53 15.09
N VAL A 102 4.36 8.76 14.03
CA VAL A 102 5.47 7.86 13.75
C VAL A 102 6.53 8.62 12.96
N ASN A 103 7.67 8.88 13.57
CA ASN A 103 8.81 9.44 12.87
C ASN A 103 9.58 8.29 12.23
N ALA A 104 9.45 8.14 10.89
CA ALA A 104 10.00 7.03 10.15
C ALA A 104 11.51 7.19 9.97
N THR A 105 12.25 6.12 10.21
CA THR A 105 13.69 5.99 9.95
C THR A 105 13.96 5.16 8.70
N GLU A 106 13.00 4.30 8.33
CA GLU A 106 13.05 3.50 7.12
C GLU A 106 11.65 3.37 6.49
N VAL A 107 11.59 3.40 5.18
CA VAL A 107 10.40 3.16 4.38
C VAL A 107 10.77 2.22 3.24
N GLN A 108 10.07 1.08 3.15
CA GLN A 108 10.23 0.13 2.05
C GLN A 108 8.93 0.03 1.26
N PHE A 109 9.03 0.12 -0.06
CA PHE A 109 7.91 -0.02 -0.97
C PHE A 109 7.70 -1.51 -1.23
N LEU A 110 6.55 -2.05 -0.82
CA LEU A 110 6.24 -3.48 -0.91
C LEU A 110 5.48 -3.85 -2.19
N GLU A 111 4.99 -2.86 -2.92
CA GLU A 111 4.39 -3.10 -4.23
C GLU A 111 5.47 -3.08 -5.31
N PRO A 112 5.46 -4.04 -6.26
CA PRO A 112 6.31 -3.96 -7.42
C PRO A 112 5.98 -2.67 -8.18
N ARG A 113 6.99 -2.01 -8.75
CA ARG A 113 6.78 -0.90 -9.69
C ARG A 113 5.83 -1.39 -10.80
N SER A 114 4.53 -1.16 -10.67
CA SER A 114 3.65 -1.23 -11.81
C SER A 114 4.11 -0.13 -12.74
N GLN A 115 4.59 -0.52 -13.92
CA GLN A 115 4.77 0.39 -15.03
C GLN A 115 3.39 0.98 -15.32
N SER A 116 3.08 2.09 -14.68
CA SER A 116 1.95 2.93 -15.03
C SER A 116 2.30 3.71 -16.28
N GLN A 117 2.41 2.98 -17.40
CA GLN A 117 2.36 3.57 -18.72
C GLN A 117 1.37 2.75 -19.56
N GLY A 118 0.21 3.35 -19.84
CA GLY A 118 -0.62 2.95 -20.96
C GLY A 118 -1.82 2.06 -20.66
N ALA A 119 -2.68 2.43 -19.73
CA ALA A 119 -4.08 2.03 -19.80
C ALA A 119 -4.94 3.26 -20.08
N GLN A 120 -4.58 3.99 -21.14
CA GLN A 120 -5.47 4.96 -21.74
C GLN A 120 -6.03 4.34 -23.00
N ALA A 121 -7.35 4.13 -22.99
CA ALA A 121 -8.21 3.94 -24.14
C ALA A 121 -7.95 2.71 -25.05
N ALA A 122 -8.52 1.57 -24.69
CA ALA A 122 -9.17 0.75 -25.69
C ALA A 122 -10.69 0.92 -25.51
N ALA A 123 -11.17 2.06 -25.98
CA ALA A 123 -12.60 2.27 -26.21
C ALA A 123 -13.10 1.22 -27.20
N ALA A 124 -14.22 0.65 -26.86
CA ALA A 124 -15.03 -0.27 -27.61
C ALA A 124 -15.05 0.02 -29.10
N SER A 125 -14.62 -0.94 -29.90
CA SER A 125 -15.14 -1.14 -31.26
C SER A 125 -16.16 -2.26 -31.22
N PRO A 126 -17.35 -2.05 -31.78
CA PRO A 126 -18.36 -3.10 -31.87
C PRO A 126 -17.88 -4.17 -32.85
N ARG A 127 -17.75 -5.41 -32.42
CA ARG A 127 -17.60 -6.56 -33.30
C ARG A 127 -18.96 -6.86 -33.91
N GLU A 128 -19.07 -6.68 -35.23
CA GLU A 128 -20.14 -7.23 -36.04
C GLU A 128 -20.17 -8.76 -35.93
N PRO A 129 -21.37 -9.37 -35.99
CA PRO A 129 -21.51 -10.82 -35.91
C PRO A 129 -21.12 -11.46 -37.23
N VAL A 130 -20.12 -12.31 -37.21
CA VAL A 130 -19.80 -13.15 -38.36
C VAL A 130 -20.62 -14.45 -38.21
N GLU A 131 -21.42 -14.64 -39.26
CA GLU A 131 -22.33 -15.72 -39.62
C GLU A 131 -21.66 -17.09 -39.55
N VAL A 132 -22.36 -18.02 -38.91
CA VAL A 132 -21.97 -19.42 -38.77
C VAL A 132 -22.39 -20.16 -40.03
N ALA A 133 -21.49 -20.86 -40.70
CA ALA A 133 -21.81 -21.93 -41.66
C ALA A 133 -21.23 -23.26 -41.17
N PRO A 134 -21.98 -24.35 -41.28
CA PRO A 134 -21.64 -25.63 -40.70
C PRO A 134 -20.91 -26.56 -41.69
N ALA A 135 -19.92 -27.29 -41.22
CA ALA A 135 -19.50 -28.53 -41.90
C ALA A 135 -18.98 -29.55 -40.88
N ALA A 136 -19.49 -30.73 -41.07
CA ALA A 136 -19.50 -31.96 -40.32
C ALA A 136 -18.18 -32.78 -40.42
N PRO A 137 -18.15 -34.05 -39.99
CA PRO A 137 -17.30 -34.57 -38.92
C PRO A 137 -16.26 -35.56 -39.44
N ALA A 138 -15.26 -35.86 -38.67
CA ALA A 138 -14.57 -37.15 -38.66
C ALA A 138 -13.47 -37.23 -37.59
N ALA A 139 -13.64 -38.20 -36.76
CA ALA A 139 -12.78 -39.35 -36.44
C ALA A 139 -11.58 -39.06 -35.50
N ASP A 140 -11.76 -39.50 -34.29
CA ASP A 140 -11.18 -40.73 -33.71
C ASP A 140 -9.67 -40.68 -33.34
N GLU A 141 -9.48 -41.16 -32.18
CA GLU A 141 -8.32 -41.85 -31.60
C GLU A 141 -7.49 -41.20 -30.50
N ALA A 142 -7.55 -41.97 -29.42
CA ALA A 142 -6.54 -42.24 -28.41
C ALA A 142 -6.53 -41.40 -27.14
N ALA A 143 -7.32 -41.90 -26.22
CA ALA A 143 -7.05 -41.84 -24.80
C ALA A 143 -5.63 -42.31 -24.49
N ARG A 144 -4.83 -41.47 -23.83
CA ARG A 144 -3.66 -41.92 -23.06
C ARG A 144 -3.93 -41.61 -21.61
N ASP A 145 -4.24 -42.67 -20.91
CA ASP A 145 -4.23 -42.84 -19.48
C ASP A 145 -2.84 -42.40 -18.95
N VAL A 146 -2.78 -41.41 -18.09
CA VAL A 146 -1.57 -40.99 -17.39
C VAL A 146 -1.75 -41.41 -15.95
N ASP A 147 -0.96 -42.42 -15.57
CA ASP A 147 -0.85 -42.99 -14.23
C ASP A 147 -0.47 -41.93 -13.18
N PRO A 148 -1.14 -41.86 -12.01
CA PRO A 148 -0.92 -40.85 -11.01
C PRO A 148 0.31 -41.05 -10.11
N GLU A 149 1.23 -41.97 -10.41
CA GLU A 149 2.38 -42.28 -9.55
C GLU A 149 3.75 -41.70 -10.01
N ASP A 150 3.80 -40.90 -11.07
CA ASP A 150 5.08 -40.33 -11.57
C ASP A 150 5.17 -38.84 -11.33
N ILE A 151 5.14 -38.39 -10.07
CA ILE A 151 5.53 -37.03 -9.68
C ILE A 151 6.81 -37.13 -8.81
N PRO A 152 7.98 -36.78 -9.33
CA PRO A 152 9.17 -36.67 -8.49
C PRO A 152 9.12 -35.39 -7.64
N PHE A 153 9.35 -35.56 -6.35
CA PHE A 153 9.52 -34.51 -5.36
C PHE A 153 10.88 -33.79 -5.54
#